data_dd4e1d87624c9e2584876015e90e60b7
#
_entry.id   dd4e1d87624c9e2584876015e90e60b7
#
_cell.length_a   1.000
_cell.length_b   1.000
_cell.length_c   1.000
_cell.angle_alpha   90.00
_cell.angle_beta   90.00
_cell.angle_gamma   90.00
#
_symmetry.space_group_name_H-M   'P 1'
#
loop_
_entity.id
_entity.type
_entity.pdbx_description
1 polymer ?
#
loop_
_entity_poly.entity_id
_entity_poly.type
_entity_poly.pdbx_seq_one_letter_code
_entity_poly.pdbx_strand_id
1 'polypeptide(L)'
;CSYHLRDWLNAENLFKQFTEVFPNSPRAEEMEYMRAYTYYRQSPKIELDQTNTQKAIGLMQIFINTHPNSPKVKEANEIIDLCRAKLEQKEFKSAELYFNLGHYRAAAIAYTSLMNNFPASPKSDEYKLNVIKSYFLFAGNSVDEKKPARYEQVVNECNDFIDRFPDSKLLPEVERYLALSKNNIKANNNEQITKTN
;
A
#
# COMPACT_ATOMS: atom_id res chain seq x y z
N CYS A 1 -25.39 24.77 12.42
CA CYS A 1 -24.77 23.51 12.81
C CYS A 1 -23.30 23.52 12.40
N SER A 2 -22.39 23.22 13.34
CA SER A 2 -20.92 23.24 13.14
C SER A 2 -20.50 22.42 11.90
N TYR A 3 -21.14 21.31 11.63
CA TYR A 3 -20.90 20.48 10.45
C TYR A 3 -21.13 21.26 9.14
N HIS A 4 -22.21 22.01 9.00
CA HIS A 4 -22.50 22.79 7.81
C HIS A 4 -21.57 24.01 7.64
N LEU A 5 -21.04 24.53 8.76
CA LEU A 5 -20.03 25.58 8.78
C LEU A 5 -18.61 25.05 8.52
N ARG A 6 -18.43 23.75 8.30
CA ARG A 6 -17.16 23.05 8.15
C ARG A 6 -16.22 23.19 9.34
N ASP A 7 -16.78 23.46 10.52
CA ASP A 7 -16.07 23.43 11.79
C ASP A 7 -16.03 21.96 12.27
N TRP A 8 -15.11 21.22 11.63
CA TRP A 8 -15.04 19.75 11.77
C TRP A 8 -14.68 19.32 13.18
N LEU A 9 -13.82 20.07 13.88
CA LEU A 9 -13.40 19.73 15.23
C LEU A 9 -14.57 19.82 16.21
N ASN A 10 -15.33 20.94 16.16
CA ASN A 10 -16.51 21.08 16.99
C ASN A 10 -17.62 20.09 16.60
N ALA A 11 -17.80 19.83 15.31
CA ALA A 11 -18.77 18.85 14.83
C ALA A 11 -18.48 17.45 15.39
N GLU A 12 -17.23 16.99 15.31
CA GLU A 12 -16.79 15.70 15.86
C GLU A 12 -17.04 15.61 17.36
N ASN A 13 -16.61 16.63 18.12
CA ASN A 13 -16.82 16.67 19.56
C ASN A 13 -18.31 16.64 19.95
N LEU A 14 -19.15 17.37 19.24
CA LEU A 14 -20.59 17.38 19.50
C LEU A 14 -21.25 16.03 19.19
N PHE A 15 -20.86 15.37 18.10
CA PHE A 15 -21.35 14.02 17.78
C PHE A 15 -20.91 13.01 18.85
N LYS A 16 -19.64 13.07 19.27
CA LYS A 16 -19.10 12.23 20.33
C LYS A 16 -19.84 12.45 21.65
N GLN A 17 -19.97 13.69 22.10
CA GLN A 17 -20.69 14.02 23.33
C GLN A 17 -22.15 13.56 23.29
N PHE A 18 -22.82 13.71 22.15
CA PHE A 18 -24.19 13.24 22.02
C PHE A 18 -24.32 11.74 22.27
N THR A 19 -23.44 10.93 21.68
CA THR A 19 -23.46 9.47 21.84
C THR A 19 -23.06 9.01 23.24
N GLU A 20 -22.19 9.76 23.93
CA GLU A 20 -21.81 9.51 25.31
C GLU A 20 -22.94 9.83 26.31
N VAL A 21 -23.68 10.93 26.08
CA VAL A 21 -24.75 11.37 26.98
C VAL A 21 -26.07 10.66 26.69
N PHE A 22 -26.35 10.36 25.43
CA PHE A 22 -27.60 9.78 24.98
C PHE A 22 -27.43 8.49 24.16
N PRO A 23 -26.78 7.44 24.71
CA PRO A 23 -26.43 6.23 23.96
C PRO A 23 -27.64 5.46 23.42
N ASN A 24 -28.79 5.56 24.14
CA ASN A 24 -30.03 4.88 23.76
C ASN A 24 -30.98 5.76 22.92
N SER A 25 -30.51 6.91 22.45
CA SER A 25 -31.32 7.78 21.60
C SER A 25 -31.53 7.14 20.22
N PRO A 26 -32.72 7.25 19.61
CA PRO A 26 -32.93 6.84 18.21
C PRO A 26 -32.00 7.51 17.22
N ARG A 27 -31.34 8.62 17.61
CA ARG A 27 -30.37 9.33 16.80
C ARG A 27 -28.90 8.95 17.09
N ALA A 28 -28.65 8.09 18.08
CA ALA A 28 -27.28 7.72 18.44
C ALA A 28 -26.52 7.10 17.25
N GLU A 29 -27.16 6.17 16.54
CA GLU A 29 -26.65 5.55 15.32
C GLU A 29 -26.23 6.60 14.25
N GLU A 30 -27.11 7.56 13.99
CA GLU A 30 -26.83 8.65 13.04
C GLU A 30 -25.64 9.50 13.48
N MET A 31 -25.54 9.80 14.78
CA MET A 31 -24.44 10.61 15.33
C MET A 31 -23.10 9.88 15.28
N GLU A 32 -23.08 8.57 15.54
CA GLU A 32 -21.88 7.74 15.40
C GLU A 32 -21.40 7.71 13.94
N TYR A 33 -22.31 7.49 12.99
CA TYR A 33 -22.00 7.57 11.58
C TYR A 33 -21.45 8.96 11.19
N MET A 34 -22.13 10.03 11.60
CA MET A 34 -21.72 11.41 11.29
C MET A 34 -20.37 11.79 11.90
N ARG A 35 -20.02 11.24 13.07
CA ARG A 35 -18.71 11.38 13.67
C ARG A 35 -17.62 10.79 12.75
N ALA A 36 -17.82 9.54 12.31
CA ALA A 36 -16.89 8.88 11.38
C ALA A 36 -16.81 9.60 10.05
N TYR A 37 -17.95 10.04 9.50
CA TYR A 37 -18.05 10.79 8.26
C TYR A 37 -17.33 12.15 8.34
N THR A 38 -17.32 12.80 9.51
CA THR A 38 -16.58 14.05 9.73
C THR A 38 -15.07 13.86 9.53
N TYR A 39 -14.49 12.76 10.00
CA TYR A 39 -13.09 12.43 9.74
C TYR A 39 -12.83 12.14 8.25
N TYR A 40 -13.74 11.44 7.57
CA TYR A 40 -13.64 11.23 6.12
C TYR A 40 -13.61 12.56 5.36
N ARG A 41 -14.47 13.53 5.73
CA ARG A 41 -14.51 14.87 5.12
C ARG A 41 -13.23 15.68 5.36
N GLN A 42 -12.51 15.40 6.44
CA GLN A 42 -11.21 15.99 6.76
C GLN A 42 -10.03 15.24 6.15
N SER A 43 -10.27 14.10 5.50
CA SER A 43 -9.22 13.32 4.85
C SER A 43 -8.54 14.16 3.77
N PRO A 44 -7.23 14.48 3.91
CA PRO A 44 -6.54 15.40 3.03
C PRO A 44 -6.11 14.75 1.71
N LYS A 45 -5.38 15.52 0.87
CA LYS A 45 -4.68 14.95 -0.30
C LYS A 45 -3.65 13.92 0.14
N ILE A 46 -3.31 12.99 -0.76
CA ILE A 46 -2.44 11.84 -0.47
C ILE A 46 -1.03 12.21 0.02
N GLU A 47 -0.52 13.36 -0.39
CA GLU A 47 0.82 13.85 -0.02
C GLU A 47 0.91 14.28 1.46
N LEU A 48 -0.23 14.61 2.06
CA LEU A 48 -0.31 15.11 3.43
C LEU A 48 -0.45 13.97 4.45
N ASP A 49 -0.46 14.33 5.74
CA ASP A 49 -0.69 13.38 6.84
C ASP A 49 -2.08 12.73 6.74
N GLN A 50 -2.13 11.41 6.89
CA GLN A 50 -3.35 10.62 6.70
C GLN A 50 -4.02 10.18 8.02
N THR A 51 -3.69 10.82 9.14
CA THR A 51 -4.27 10.50 10.45
C THR A 51 -5.80 10.53 10.43
N ASN A 52 -6.40 11.54 9.79
CA ASN A 52 -7.87 11.63 9.69
C ASN A 52 -8.47 10.54 8.80
N THR A 53 -7.76 10.13 7.74
CA THR A 53 -8.16 9.01 6.88
C THR A 53 -8.19 7.70 7.66
N GLN A 54 -7.16 7.44 8.47
CA GLN A 54 -7.08 6.25 9.32
C GLN A 54 -8.17 6.25 10.41
N LYS A 55 -8.43 7.40 11.04
CA LYS A 55 -9.52 7.56 12.01
C LYS A 55 -10.89 7.30 11.37
N ALA A 56 -11.10 7.80 10.14
CA ALA A 56 -12.34 7.54 9.41
C ALA A 56 -12.57 6.04 9.19
N ILE A 57 -11.53 5.30 8.74
CA ILE A 57 -11.61 3.84 8.58
C ILE A 57 -11.97 3.16 9.90
N GLY A 58 -11.24 3.48 10.98
CA GLY A 58 -11.47 2.86 12.28
C GLY A 58 -12.88 3.10 12.82
N LEU A 59 -13.37 4.34 12.75
CA LEU A 59 -14.71 4.69 13.23
C LEU A 59 -15.83 4.11 12.35
N MET A 60 -15.65 4.08 11.02
CA MET A 60 -16.60 3.41 10.11
C MET A 60 -16.65 1.91 10.36
N GLN A 61 -15.52 1.27 10.64
CA GLN A 61 -15.48 -0.16 10.99
C GLN A 61 -16.20 -0.44 12.32
N ILE A 62 -16.00 0.41 13.34
CA ILE A 62 -16.72 0.33 14.61
C ILE A 62 -18.22 0.47 14.35
N PHE A 63 -18.64 1.47 13.56
CA PHE A 63 -20.03 1.69 13.21
C PHE A 63 -20.68 0.46 12.56
N ILE A 64 -20.02 -0.14 11.57
CA ILE A 64 -20.51 -1.36 10.88
C ILE A 64 -20.67 -2.52 11.87
N ASN A 65 -19.69 -2.70 12.76
CA ASN A 65 -19.71 -3.79 13.73
C ASN A 65 -20.82 -3.61 14.79
N THR A 66 -21.11 -2.35 15.19
CA THR A 66 -22.12 -2.02 16.20
C THR A 66 -23.52 -2.00 15.60
N HIS A 67 -23.65 -1.59 14.34
CA HIS A 67 -24.94 -1.44 13.64
C HIS A 67 -24.99 -2.23 12.32
N PRO A 68 -24.88 -3.58 12.35
CA PRO A 68 -24.75 -4.39 11.13
C PRO A 68 -25.98 -4.34 10.21
N ASN A 69 -27.13 -3.97 10.75
CA ASN A 69 -28.40 -3.87 10.03
C ASN A 69 -28.73 -2.42 9.59
N SER A 70 -27.84 -1.47 9.82
CA SER A 70 -28.03 -0.08 9.43
C SER A 70 -28.07 0.08 7.91
N PRO A 71 -28.98 0.90 7.36
CA PRO A 71 -28.98 1.25 5.94
C PRO A 71 -27.69 1.99 5.51
N LYS A 72 -26.92 2.52 6.47
CA LYS A 72 -25.65 3.20 6.25
C LYS A 72 -24.45 2.27 6.11
N VAL A 73 -24.58 0.97 6.37
CA VAL A 73 -23.46 0.00 6.27
C VAL A 73 -22.84 -0.02 4.88
N LYS A 74 -23.66 0.02 3.83
CA LYS A 74 -23.15 0.05 2.45
C LYS A 74 -22.27 1.28 2.20
N GLU A 75 -22.78 2.47 2.54
CA GLU A 75 -22.05 3.73 2.37
C GLU A 75 -20.77 3.77 3.23
N ALA A 76 -20.83 3.23 4.45
CA ALA A 76 -19.67 3.12 5.34
C ALA A 76 -18.57 2.22 4.75
N ASN A 77 -18.92 1.08 4.14
CA ASN A 77 -17.96 0.22 3.45
C ASN A 77 -17.33 0.92 2.24
N GLU A 78 -18.12 1.61 1.41
CA GLU A 78 -17.62 2.39 0.27
C GLU A 78 -16.61 3.46 0.72
N ILE A 79 -16.86 4.13 1.85
CA ILE A 79 -15.94 5.12 2.44
C ILE A 79 -14.65 4.45 2.91
N ILE A 80 -14.73 3.29 3.56
CA ILE A 80 -13.55 2.51 3.98
C ILE A 80 -12.70 2.17 2.75
N ASP A 81 -13.30 1.69 1.68
CA ASP A 81 -12.59 1.31 0.45
C ASP A 81 -11.92 2.51 -0.20
N LEU A 82 -12.60 3.67 -0.28
CA LEU A 82 -12.01 4.92 -0.78
C LEU A 82 -10.83 5.38 0.08
N CYS A 83 -10.94 5.27 1.40
CA CYS A 83 -9.87 5.62 2.32
C CYS A 83 -8.67 4.67 2.20
N ARG A 84 -8.92 3.35 2.08
CA ARG A 84 -7.87 2.35 1.85
C ARG A 84 -7.15 2.56 0.54
N ALA A 85 -7.88 2.80 -0.56
CA ALA A 85 -7.29 3.12 -1.86
C ALA A 85 -6.40 4.38 -1.80
N LYS A 86 -6.78 5.40 -1.02
CA LYS A 86 -5.97 6.59 -0.80
C LYS A 86 -4.67 6.27 -0.05
N LEU A 87 -4.72 5.47 1.02
CA LEU A 87 -3.54 5.04 1.77
C LEU A 87 -2.60 4.19 0.90
N GLU A 88 -3.14 3.25 0.14
CA GLU A 88 -2.41 2.44 -0.82
C GLU A 88 -1.68 3.30 -1.85
N GLN A 89 -2.38 4.29 -2.43
CA GLN A 89 -1.78 5.20 -3.39
C GLN A 89 -0.66 6.05 -2.77
N LYS A 90 -0.79 6.45 -1.50
CA LYS A 90 0.27 7.17 -0.76
C LYS A 90 1.51 6.30 -0.62
N GLU A 91 1.35 5.04 -0.18
CA GLU A 91 2.49 4.12 -0.03
C GLU A 91 3.14 3.81 -1.38
N PHE A 92 2.34 3.61 -2.43
CA PHE A 92 2.85 3.42 -3.80
C PHE A 92 3.71 4.62 -4.24
N LYS A 93 3.21 5.85 -4.10
CA LYS A 93 3.99 7.05 -4.46
C LYS A 93 5.28 7.20 -3.64
N SER A 94 5.26 6.80 -2.38
CA SER A 94 6.47 6.79 -1.56
C SER A 94 7.51 5.79 -2.09
N ALA A 95 7.09 4.58 -2.46
CA ALA A 95 7.98 3.59 -3.07
C ALA A 95 8.51 4.05 -4.44
N GLU A 96 7.64 4.62 -5.27
CA GLU A 96 7.98 5.19 -6.58
C GLU A 96 9.01 6.34 -6.45
N LEU A 97 8.89 7.17 -5.42
CA LEU A 97 9.86 8.23 -5.14
C LEU A 97 11.25 7.67 -4.86
N TYR A 98 11.36 6.62 -4.01
CA TYR A 98 12.65 5.95 -3.79
C TYR A 98 13.23 5.38 -5.07
N PHE A 99 12.39 4.78 -5.92
CA PHE A 99 12.82 4.25 -7.22
C PHE A 99 13.37 5.36 -8.13
N ASN A 100 12.64 6.47 -8.25
CA ASN A 100 13.01 7.60 -9.12
C ASN A 100 14.28 8.33 -8.63
N LEU A 101 14.54 8.31 -7.32
CA LEU A 101 15.78 8.84 -6.73
C LEU A 101 16.97 7.87 -6.84
N GLY A 102 16.81 6.69 -7.45
CA GLY A 102 17.86 5.68 -7.57
C GLY A 102 18.15 4.88 -6.30
N HIS A 103 17.34 5.05 -5.25
CA HIS A 103 17.43 4.28 -4.02
C HIS A 103 16.77 2.91 -4.15
N TYR A 104 17.23 2.12 -5.12
CA TYR A 104 16.54 0.90 -5.57
C TYR A 104 16.31 -0.14 -4.47
N ARG A 105 17.27 -0.33 -3.55
CA ARG A 105 17.05 -1.23 -2.41
C ARG A 105 15.90 -0.77 -1.51
N ALA A 106 15.84 0.52 -1.22
CA ALA A 106 14.76 1.11 -0.41
C ALA A 106 13.42 1.02 -1.16
N ALA A 107 13.41 1.25 -2.47
CA ALA A 107 12.23 1.08 -3.31
C ALA A 107 11.69 -0.35 -3.26
N ALA A 108 12.56 -1.38 -3.42
CA ALA A 108 12.15 -2.78 -3.32
C ALA A 108 11.50 -3.10 -1.98
N ILE A 109 12.10 -2.64 -0.87
CA ILE A 109 11.54 -2.81 0.48
C ILE A 109 10.19 -2.10 0.62
N ALA A 110 10.07 -0.86 0.11
CA ALA A 110 8.83 -0.09 0.18
C ALA A 110 7.70 -0.73 -0.64
N TYR A 111 7.97 -1.23 -1.85
CA TYR A 111 6.97 -1.97 -2.64
C TYR A 111 6.58 -3.30 -1.99
N THR A 112 7.51 -4.01 -1.34
CA THR A 112 7.20 -5.22 -0.57
C THR A 112 6.31 -4.89 0.63
N SER A 113 6.59 -3.81 1.35
CA SER A 113 5.76 -3.34 2.46
C SER A 113 4.34 -2.98 1.99
N LEU A 114 4.23 -2.28 0.85
CA LEU A 114 2.94 -1.97 0.23
C LEU A 114 2.11 -3.23 -0.05
N MET A 115 2.72 -4.27 -0.63
CA MET A 115 2.02 -5.55 -0.87
C MET A 115 1.55 -6.21 0.42
N ASN A 116 2.34 -6.13 1.50
CA ASN A 116 1.98 -6.70 2.80
C ASN A 116 0.86 -5.92 3.49
N ASN A 117 0.84 -4.59 3.33
CA ASN A 117 -0.20 -3.73 3.90
C ASN A 117 -1.52 -3.80 3.13
N PHE A 118 -1.46 -4.12 1.83
CA PHE A 118 -2.63 -4.20 0.94
C PHE A 118 -2.68 -5.54 0.18
N PRO A 119 -2.78 -6.68 0.88
CA PRO A 119 -2.70 -8.01 0.27
C PRO A 119 -3.85 -8.32 -0.71
N ALA A 120 -5.00 -7.65 -0.56
CA ALA A 120 -6.16 -7.79 -1.42
C ALA A 120 -6.16 -6.81 -2.62
N SER A 121 -5.07 -6.07 -2.84
CA SER A 121 -4.98 -5.14 -3.95
C SER A 121 -5.01 -5.86 -5.30
N PRO A 122 -5.84 -5.41 -6.26
CA PRO A 122 -5.82 -5.94 -7.61
C PRO A 122 -4.53 -5.60 -8.39
N LYS A 123 -3.66 -4.75 -7.82
CA LYS A 123 -2.39 -4.31 -8.40
C LYS A 123 -1.17 -5.03 -7.80
N SER A 124 -1.38 -6.10 -7.04
CA SER A 124 -0.31 -6.81 -6.36
C SER A 124 0.77 -7.35 -7.32
N ASP A 125 0.39 -7.74 -8.54
CA ASP A 125 1.32 -8.14 -9.59
C ASP A 125 2.17 -6.96 -10.11
N GLU A 126 1.58 -5.78 -10.31
CA GLU A 126 2.33 -4.56 -10.66
C GLU A 126 3.34 -4.19 -9.55
N TYR A 127 2.95 -4.29 -8.29
CA TYR A 127 3.83 -4.00 -7.17
C TYR A 127 4.98 -5.01 -7.09
N LYS A 128 4.68 -6.29 -7.29
CA LYS A 128 5.71 -7.35 -7.34
C LYS A 128 6.69 -7.15 -8.50
N LEU A 129 6.20 -6.74 -9.67
CA LEU A 129 7.08 -6.39 -10.80
C LEU A 129 7.99 -5.20 -10.43
N ASN A 130 7.50 -4.20 -9.71
CA ASN A 130 8.30 -3.07 -9.26
C ASN A 130 9.36 -3.49 -8.21
N VAL A 131 9.08 -4.47 -7.37
CA VAL A 131 10.08 -5.11 -6.49
C VAL A 131 11.21 -5.72 -7.34
N ILE A 132 10.86 -6.52 -8.35
CA ILE A 132 11.80 -7.17 -9.27
C ILE A 132 12.67 -6.13 -9.98
N LYS A 133 12.04 -5.10 -10.58
CA LYS A 133 12.76 -3.99 -11.25
C LYS A 133 13.74 -3.29 -10.32
N SER A 134 13.30 -3.04 -9.10
CA SER A 134 14.13 -2.36 -8.10
C SER A 134 15.34 -3.20 -7.70
N TYR A 135 15.17 -4.47 -7.41
CA TYR A 135 16.29 -5.36 -7.09
C TYR A 135 17.21 -5.57 -8.29
N PHE A 136 16.68 -5.65 -9.52
CA PHE A 136 17.49 -5.77 -10.73
C PHE A 136 18.44 -4.56 -10.92
N LEU A 137 17.92 -3.34 -10.78
CA LEU A 137 18.70 -2.12 -10.86
C LEU A 137 19.69 -2.01 -9.69
N PHE A 138 19.28 -2.43 -8.49
CA PHE A 138 20.17 -2.50 -7.34
C PHE A 138 21.32 -3.47 -7.57
N ALA A 139 21.08 -4.63 -8.17
CA ALA A 139 22.12 -5.59 -8.53
C ALA A 139 23.10 -5.01 -9.56
N GLY A 140 22.56 -4.39 -10.63
CA GLY A 140 23.38 -3.78 -11.69
C GLY A 140 24.32 -2.68 -11.19
N ASN A 141 23.85 -1.87 -10.23
CA ASN A 141 24.64 -0.77 -9.65
C ASN A 141 25.56 -1.20 -8.50
N SER A 142 25.77 -2.49 -8.33
CA SER A 142 26.58 -3.05 -7.26
C SER A 142 28.02 -3.28 -7.69
N VAL A 143 28.94 -3.38 -6.71
CA VAL A 143 30.30 -3.87 -6.96
C VAL A 143 30.26 -5.32 -7.43
N ASP A 144 31.19 -5.72 -8.28
CA ASP A 144 31.17 -7.01 -9.00
C ASP A 144 31.08 -8.21 -8.06
N GLU A 145 31.77 -8.17 -6.92
CA GLU A 145 31.70 -9.26 -5.92
C GLU A 145 30.31 -9.50 -5.34
N LYS A 146 29.46 -8.47 -5.32
CA LYS A 146 28.08 -8.56 -4.74
C LYS A 146 27.00 -8.77 -5.80
N LYS A 147 27.33 -8.58 -7.09
CA LYS A 147 26.34 -8.73 -8.17
C LYS A 147 25.71 -10.12 -8.23
N PRO A 148 26.45 -11.24 -8.17
CA PRO A 148 25.85 -12.57 -8.27
C PRO A 148 24.77 -12.81 -7.23
N ALA A 149 25.07 -12.59 -5.94
CA ALA A 149 24.11 -12.79 -4.84
C ALA A 149 22.89 -11.88 -4.97
N ARG A 150 23.05 -10.64 -5.48
CA ARG A 150 21.94 -9.71 -5.70
C ARG A 150 21.08 -10.09 -6.90
N TYR A 151 21.66 -10.63 -7.97
CA TYR A 151 20.89 -11.18 -9.07
C TYR A 151 20.18 -12.49 -8.69
N GLU A 152 20.72 -13.29 -7.77
CA GLU A 152 20.00 -14.43 -7.19
C GLU A 152 18.74 -13.97 -6.46
N GLN A 153 18.78 -12.86 -5.72
CA GLN A 153 17.58 -12.27 -5.13
C GLN A 153 16.54 -11.93 -6.21
N VAL A 154 16.94 -11.35 -7.35
CA VAL A 154 16.02 -11.07 -8.46
C VAL A 154 15.40 -12.36 -9.01
N VAL A 155 16.21 -13.41 -9.17
CA VAL A 155 15.70 -14.73 -9.62
C VAL A 155 14.65 -15.27 -8.66
N ASN A 156 14.87 -15.17 -7.36
CA ASN A 156 13.90 -15.60 -6.34
C ASN A 156 12.61 -14.79 -6.41
N GLU A 157 12.70 -13.45 -6.56
CA GLU A 157 11.53 -12.59 -6.69
C GLU A 157 10.73 -12.89 -7.98
N CYS A 158 11.44 -13.22 -9.10
CA CYS A 158 10.78 -13.63 -10.34
C CYS A 158 10.05 -14.97 -10.19
N ASN A 159 10.67 -15.96 -9.55
CA ASN A 159 10.02 -17.24 -9.30
C ASN A 159 8.78 -17.07 -8.39
N ASP A 160 8.88 -16.30 -7.31
CA ASP A 160 7.74 -15.98 -6.46
C ASP A 160 6.61 -15.25 -7.23
N PHE A 161 6.96 -14.39 -8.19
CA PHE A 161 5.95 -13.78 -9.08
C PHE A 161 5.24 -14.83 -9.93
N ILE A 162 5.99 -15.72 -10.58
CA ILE A 162 5.45 -16.77 -11.48
C ILE A 162 4.50 -17.69 -10.69
N ASP A 163 4.88 -18.06 -9.47
CA ASP A 163 4.08 -18.93 -8.60
C ASP A 163 2.79 -18.24 -8.13
N ARG A 164 2.85 -16.95 -7.80
CA ARG A 164 1.71 -16.20 -7.25
C ARG A 164 0.78 -15.62 -8.30
N PHE A 165 1.30 -15.28 -9.48
CA PHE A 165 0.56 -14.57 -10.52
C PHE A 165 0.70 -15.25 -11.90
N PRO A 166 0.38 -16.56 -12.02
CA PRO A 166 0.59 -17.30 -13.28
C PRO A 166 -0.20 -16.77 -14.48
N ASP A 167 -1.33 -16.10 -14.22
CA ASP A 167 -2.21 -15.55 -15.26
C ASP A 167 -1.99 -14.04 -15.51
N SER A 168 -0.97 -13.44 -14.88
CA SER A 168 -0.70 -12.01 -15.04
C SER A 168 -0.20 -11.69 -16.44
N LYS A 169 -0.71 -10.60 -17.01
CA LYS A 169 -0.22 -10.03 -18.27
C LYS A 169 1.24 -9.54 -18.21
N LEU A 170 1.79 -9.40 -17.00
CA LEU A 170 3.15 -8.96 -16.75
C LEU A 170 4.18 -10.10 -16.76
N LEU A 171 3.70 -11.36 -16.86
CA LEU A 171 4.55 -12.55 -16.85
C LEU A 171 5.70 -12.50 -17.89
N PRO A 172 5.49 -12.11 -19.15
CA PRO A 172 6.58 -12.04 -20.13
C PRO A 172 7.70 -11.05 -19.75
N GLU A 173 7.35 -9.95 -19.07
CA GLU A 173 8.34 -8.99 -18.58
C GLU A 173 9.14 -9.58 -17.43
N VAL A 174 8.51 -10.33 -16.52
CA VAL A 174 9.19 -11.01 -15.42
C VAL A 174 10.13 -12.10 -15.93
N GLU A 175 9.70 -12.91 -16.91
CA GLU A 175 10.56 -13.92 -17.55
C GLU A 175 11.80 -13.30 -18.19
N ARG A 176 11.67 -12.10 -18.79
CA ARG A 176 12.81 -11.35 -19.31
C ARG A 176 13.79 -10.98 -18.20
N TYR A 177 13.31 -10.46 -17.05
CA TYR A 177 14.18 -10.15 -15.90
C TYR A 177 14.85 -11.41 -15.34
N LEU A 178 14.13 -12.53 -15.29
CA LEU A 178 14.65 -13.83 -14.87
C LEU A 178 15.80 -14.29 -15.76
N ALA A 179 15.63 -14.23 -17.09
CA ALA A 179 16.64 -14.62 -18.05
C ALA A 179 17.88 -13.71 -17.97
N LEU A 180 17.66 -12.38 -17.92
CA LEU A 180 18.75 -11.40 -17.79
C LEU A 180 19.55 -11.62 -16.50
N SER A 181 18.89 -11.88 -15.37
CA SER A 181 19.54 -12.09 -14.08
C SER A 181 20.38 -13.37 -14.10
N LYS A 182 19.87 -14.48 -14.64
CA LYS A 182 20.63 -15.72 -14.82
C LYS A 182 21.87 -15.54 -15.70
N ASN A 183 21.75 -14.74 -16.78
CA ASN A 183 22.88 -14.45 -17.66
C ASN A 183 23.95 -13.59 -16.94
N ASN A 184 23.54 -12.57 -16.18
CA ASN A 184 24.44 -11.73 -15.41
C ASN A 184 25.19 -12.54 -14.33
N ILE A 185 24.54 -13.50 -13.66
CA ILE A 185 25.20 -14.40 -12.70
C ILE A 185 26.31 -15.19 -13.40
N LYS A 186 26.00 -15.81 -14.55
CA LYS A 186 27.01 -16.60 -15.32
C LYS A 186 28.18 -15.74 -15.78
N ALA A 187 27.92 -14.54 -16.30
CA ALA A 187 28.99 -13.63 -16.78
C ALA A 187 29.91 -13.22 -15.64
N ASN A 188 29.38 -12.81 -14.49
CA ASN A 188 30.18 -12.41 -13.33
C ASN A 188 31.02 -13.57 -12.76
N ASN A 189 30.47 -14.80 -12.72
CA ASN A 189 31.22 -15.97 -12.26
C ASN A 189 32.40 -16.29 -13.19
N ASN A 190 32.22 -16.18 -14.50
CA ASN A 190 33.30 -16.42 -15.48
C ASN A 190 34.42 -15.36 -15.38
N GLU A 191 34.07 -14.08 -15.16
CA GLU A 191 35.05 -13.01 -14.96
C GLU A 191 35.85 -13.17 -13.66
N GLN A 192 35.27 -13.68 -12.60
CA GLN A 192 35.97 -13.97 -11.35
C GLN A 192 36.97 -15.11 -11.50
N ILE A 193 36.62 -16.16 -12.25
CA ILE A 193 37.52 -17.29 -12.53
C ILE A 193 38.73 -16.83 -13.35
N THR A 194 38.50 -15.94 -14.33
CA THR A 194 39.62 -15.39 -15.19
C THR A 194 40.53 -14.43 -14.44
N LYS A 195 40.08 -13.76 -13.39
CA LYS A 195 40.90 -12.86 -12.55
C LYS A 195 41.72 -13.59 -11.48
N THR A 196 41.40 -14.86 -11.19
CA THR A 196 42.06 -15.67 -10.15
C THR A 196 43.10 -16.64 -10.71
N ASN A 197 43.16 -16.80 -12.04
CA ASN A 197 44.18 -17.52 -12.79
C ASN A 197 45.21 -16.52 -13.41
#